data_74f1af1375697704dfd0b5cfdf94afab
#
_entry.id   74f1af1375697704dfd0b5cfdf94afab
#
_cell.length_a   1.000
_cell.length_b   1.000
_cell.length_c   1.000
_cell.angle_alpha   90.00
_cell.angle_beta   90.00
_cell.angle_gamma   90.00
#
_symmetry.space_group_name_H-M   'P 1'
#
loop_
_entity.id
_entity.type
_entity.pdbx_description
1 polymer ?
#
loop_
_entity_poly.entity_id
_entity_poly.type
_entity_poly.pdbx_seq_one_letter_code
_entity_poly.pdbx_strand_id
1 'polypeptide(L)'
;MKTLLIIFLLTGFTVSIGYSQNKNAVISELKSDEVKIKLHRFIEFNDSNTKSGKKFLVADITIENISGKAVAMGTDYTMSITIKDSKGNEYRSGLKGEGIVSTYLTKEGSEQQDSKAHNLCFSDSFPAKTKARSFLCGFEVPKDAKIVSFGLKKKNLWSTVK
;
A
#
# COMPACT_ATOMS: atom_id res chain seq x y z
N MET A 1 43.61 -7.97 -52.19
CA MET A 1 43.43 -8.10 -50.70
C MET A 1 42.09 -7.49 -50.35
N LYS A 2 41.12 -8.32 -49.96
CA LYS A 2 39.77 -7.87 -49.50
C LYS A 2 39.73 -8.01 -47.97
N THR A 3 39.64 -6.89 -47.29
CA THR A 3 39.59 -6.83 -45.82
C THR A 3 38.13 -7.09 -45.39
N LEU A 4 37.89 -8.19 -44.70
CA LEU A 4 36.60 -8.55 -44.18
C LEU A 4 36.39 -7.88 -42.81
N LEU A 5 35.43 -6.94 -42.73
CA LEU A 5 35.10 -6.24 -41.51
C LEU A 5 34.02 -7.08 -40.76
N ILE A 6 34.40 -7.72 -39.68
CA ILE A 6 33.46 -8.48 -38.82
C ILE A 6 32.89 -7.52 -37.78
N ILE A 7 31.59 -7.18 -37.93
CA ILE A 7 30.84 -6.41 -36.95
C ILE A 7 30.29 -7.38 -35.90
N PHE A 8 30.82 -7.35 -34.69
CA PHE A 8 30.24 -8.03 -33.53
C PHE A 8 29.02 -7.24 -33.03
N LEU A 9 27.80 -7.72 -33.32
CA LEU A 9 26.59 -7.26 -32.66
C LEU A 9 26.54 -7.85 -31.23
N LEU A 10 26.89 -7.05 -30.23
CA LEU A 10 26.60 -7.37 -28.84
C LEU A 10 25.11 -7.15 -28.60
N THR A 11 24.29 -8.19 -28.68
CA THR A 11 22.94 -8.20 -28.18
C THR A 11 22.99 -8.27 -26.65
N GLY A 12 22.85 -7.08 -26.03
CA GLY A 12 22.71 -6.99 -24.59
C GLY A 12 21.42 -7.65 -24.12
N PHE A 13 21.50 -8.87 -23.62
CA PHE A 13 20.43 -9.49 -22.86
C PHE A 13 20.29 -8.74 -21.53
N THR A 14 19.33 -7.83 -21.41
CA THR A 14 18.88 -7.31 -20.14
C THR A 14 18.07 -8.40 -19.44
N VAL A 15 18.72 -9.17 -18.58
CA VAL A 15 18.04 -10.06 -17.65
C VAL A 15 17.30 -9.19 -16.64
N SER A 16 16.00 -8.99 -16.87
CA SER A 16 15.11 -8.43 -15.85
C SER A 16 15.02 -9.45 -14.73
N ILE A 17 15.81 -9.27 -13.68
CA ILE A 17 15.64 -10.02 -12.43
C ILE A 17 14.35 -9.53 -11.82
N GLY A 18 13.25 -10.20 -12.13
CA GLY A 18 11.98 -10.05 -11.45
C GLY A 18 12.16 -10.50 -10.01
N TYR A 19 12.41 -9.57 -9.10
CA TYR A 19 12.29 -9.84 -7.68
C TYR A 19 10.84 -10.23 -7.40
N SER A 20 10.58 -11.54 -7.28
CA SER A 20 9.35 -12.05 -6.68
C SER A 20 9.36 -11.60 -5.22
N GLN A 21 8.82 -10.40 -4.95
CA GLN A 21 8.64 -9.94 -3.58
C GLN A 21 7.74 -10.95 -2.88
N ASN A 22 8.26 -11.53 -1.80
CA ASN A 22 7.47 -12.41 -0.94
C ASN A 22 6.22 -11.63 -0.48
N LYS A 23 5.05 -11.99 -1.01
CA LYS A 23 3.77 -11.31 -0.75
C LYS A 23 3.42 -11.23 0.74
N ASN A 24 4.12 -11.97 1.59
CA ASN A 24 3.93 -12.03 3.04
C ASN A 24 5.02 -11.26 3.83
N ALA A 25 6.04 -10.74 3.16
CA ALA A 25 7.03 -9.90 3.83
C ALA A 25 6.35 -8.68 4.48
N VAL A 26 6.82 -8.28 5.65
CA VAL A 26 6.35 -7.06 6.34
C VAL A 26 7.41 -5.99 6.17
N ILE A 27 7.06 -4.92 5.47
CA ILE A 27 7.97 -3.78 5.21
C ILE A 27 7.79 -2.64 6.21
N SER A 28 6.66 -2.61 6.96
CA SER A 28 6.42 -1.67 8.04
C SER A 28 5.37 -2.22 9.00
N GLU A 29 5.47 -1.92 10.28
CA GLU A 29 4.50 -2.34 11.30
C GLU A 29 4.16 -1.18 12.24
N LEU A 30 2.87 -0.99 12.48
CA LEU A 30 2.33 -0.08 13.49
C LEU A 30 1.64 -0.91 14.58
N LYS A 31 1.85 -0.55 15.82
CA LYS A 31 1.22 -1.22 16.96
C LYS A 31 0.77 -0.19 17.98
N SER A 32 -0.53 -0.19 18.28
CA SER A 32 -1.13 0.51 19.43
C SER A 32 -1.53 -0.53 20.48
N ASP A 33 -2.21 -0.08 21.53
CA ASP A 33 -2.73 -0.96 22.58
C ASP A 33 -3.88 -1.85 22.06
N GLU A 34 -4.57 -1.42 21.02
CA GLU A 34 -5.76 -2.10 20.51
C GLU A 34 -5.54 -2.78 19.16
N VAL A 35 -4.72 -2.18 18.29
CA VAL A 35 -4.62 -2.59 16.88
C VAL A 35 -3.16 -2.69 16.45
N LYS A 36 -2.86 -3.73 15.67
CA LYS A 36 -1.62 -3.89 14.94
C LYS A 36 -1.92 -3.83 13.44
N ILE A 37 -1.14 -3.04 12.69
CA ILE A 37 -1.24 -2.93 11.25
C ILE A 37 0.12 -3.27 10.64
N LYS A 38 0.15 -4.25 9.75
CA LYS A 38 1.35 -4.65 9.00
C LYS A 38 1.18 -4.22 7.55
N LEU A 39 2.12 -3.44 7.05
CA LEU A 39 2.22 -3.12 5.63
C LEU A 39 3.11 -4.15 4.96
N HIS A 40 2.60 -4.79 3.89
CA HIS A 40 3.34 -5.79 3.12
C HIS A 40 3.97 -5.17 1.87
N ARG A 41 3.26 -4.30 1.18
CA ARG A 41 3.73 -3.61 -0.03
C ARG A 41 2.83 -2.45 -0.40
N PHE A 42 3.33 -1.58 -1.27
CA PHE A 42 2.51 -0.69 -2.06
C PHE A 42 2.36 -1.27 -3.47
N ILE A 43 1.15 -1.24 -3.99
CA ILE A 43 0.84 -1.60 -5.37
C ILE A 43 0.65 -0.30 -6.13
N GLU A 44 1.47 -0.07 -7.15
CA GLU A 44 1.30 1.08 -8.04
C GLU A 44 0.15 0.79 -9.01
N PHE A 45 -0.77 1.75 -9.12
CA PHE A 45 -1.95 1.66 -9.94
C PHE A 45 -2.20 3.00 -10.63
N ASN A 46 -2.60 2.95 -11.88
CA ASN A 46 -2.97 4.13 -12.64
C ASN A 46 -4.23 3.84 -13.47
N ASP A 47 -5.08 4.84 -13.64
CA ASP A 47 -6.26 4.80 -14.48
C ASP A 47 -6.49 6.14 -15.19
N SER A 48 -7.63 6.28 -15.89
CA SER A 48 -8.00 7.50 -16.59
C SER A 48 -8.15 8.74 -15.68
N ASN A 49 -8.37 8.54 -14.37
CA ASN A 49 -8.52 9.61 -13.38
C ASN A 49 -7.20 10.01 -12.74
N THR A 50 -6.11 9.28 -13.06
CA THR A 50 -4.79 9.59 -12.53
C THR A 50 -4.27 10.88 -13.16
N LYS A 51 -4.06 11.91 -12.37
CA LYS A 51 -3.55 13.20 -12.85
C LYS A 51 -2.15 13.06 -13.44
N SER A 52 -1.84 13.87 -14.47
CA SER A 52 -0.48 13.95 -15.02
C SER A 52 0.54 14.24 -13.92
N GLY A 53 1.69 13.55 -13.95
CA GLY A 53 2.73 13.66 -12.93
C GLY A 53 2.41 12.99 -11.58
N LYS A 54 1.26 12.30 -11.45
CA LYS A 54 0.86 11.54 -10.26
C LYS A 54 0.78 10.05 -10.55
N LYS A 55 0.72 9.27 -9.48
CA LYS A 55 0.39 7.85 -9.47
C LYS A 55 -0.47 7.53 -8.26
N PHE A 56 -1.22 6.45 -8.33
CA PHE A 56 -1.92 5.88 -7.19
C PHE A 56 -1.09 4.76 -6.57
N LEU A 57 -1.10 4.71 -5.25
CA LEU A 57 -0.54 3.60 -4.46
C LEU A 57 -1.67 2.98 -3.66
N VAL A 58 -1.81 1.67 -3.74
CA VAL A 58 -2.72 0.89 -2.89
C VAL A 58 -1.89 0.12 -1.89
N ALA A 59 -2.18 0.27 -0.60
CA ALA A 59 -1.47 -0.43 0.46
C ALA A 59 -2.09 -1.81 0.70
N ASP A 60 -1.28 -2.84 0.56
CA ASP A 60 -1.60 -4.22 0.95
C ASP A 60 -1.22 -4.39 2.43
N ILE A 61 -2.22 -4.44 3.31
CA ILE A 61 -2.03 -4.44 4.75
C ILE A 61 -2.69 -5.65 5.42
N THR A 62 -2.18 -6.04 6.57
CA THR A 62 -2.86 -6.90 7.53
C THR A 62 -3.22 -6.08 8.75
N ILE A 63 -4.50 -6.09 9.13
CA ILE A 63 -5.00 -5.47 10.35
C ILE A 63 -5.32 -6.57 11.36
N GLU A 64 -4.95 -6.35 12.61
CA GLU A 64 -5.19 -7.27 13.72
C GLU A 64 -5.71 -6.48 14.92
N ASN A 65 -6.91 -6.82 15.40
CA ASN A 65 -7.37 -6.34 16.70
C ASN A 65 -6.73 -7.21 17.79
N ILE A 66 -5.75 -6.63 18.50
CA ILE A 66 -5.01 -7.32 19.57
C ILE A 66 -5.64 -7.14 20.95
N SER A 67 -6.72 -6.33 21.04
CA SER A 67 -7.43 -6.09 22.30
C SER A 67 -8.43 -7.20 22.64
N GLY A 68 -8.98 -7.14 23.85
CA GLY A 68 -10.04 -8.05 24.32
C GLY A 68 -11.45 -7.61 23.95
N LYS A 69 -11.63 -6.49 23.24
CA LYS A 69 -12.94 -5.92 22.86
C LYS A 69 -12.98 -5.60 21.37
N ALA A 70 -14.19 -5.40 20.84
CA ALA A 70 -14.34 -4.88 19.49
C ALA A 70 -13.82 -3.42 19.39
N VAL A 71 -13.20 -3.06 18.24
CA VAL A 71 -12.60 -1.75 18.00
C VAL A 71 -13.22 -1.13 16.76
N ALA A 72 -13.69 0.12 16.87
CA ALA A 72 -14.14 0.91 15.73
C ALA A 72 -12.93 1.34 14.89
N MET A 73 -12.87 0.88 13.64
CA MET A 73 -11.68 1.06 12.78
C MET A 73 -11.66 2.38 12.00
N GLY A 74 -12.80 3.02 11.81
CA GLY A 74 -12.98 4.18 10.93
C GLY A 74 -11.96 5.31 11.11
N THR A 75 -12.37 6.38 11.80
CA THR A 75 -11.62 7.65 11.82
C THR A 75 -10.26 7.58 12.51
N ASP A 76 -10.07 6.70 13.47
CA ASP A 76 -8.84 6.65 14.29
C ASP A 76 -7.77 5.73 13.70
N TYR A 77 -8.18 4.79 12.87
CA TYR A 77 -7.27 3.83 12.25
C TYR A 77 -7.29 3.97 10.71
N THR A 78 -8.19 3.32 10.01
CA THR A 78 -8.14 3.22 8.53
C THR A 78 -8.13 4.58 7.83
N MET A 79 -8.99 5.51 8.25
CA MET A 79 -9.05 6.86 7.67
C MET A 79 -7.90 7.78 8.13
N SER A 80 -7.16 7.42 9.16
CA SER A 80 -6.01 8.18 9.66
C SER A 80 -4.69 7.73 9.07
N ILE A 81 -4.69 6.61 8.32
CA ILE A 81 -3.47 6.10 7.68
C ILE A 81 -2.90 7.16 6.73
N THR A 82 -1.64 7.44 6.93
CA THR A 82 -0.89 8.47 6.23
C THR A 82 0.49 7.92 5.89
N ILE A 83 1.01 8.28 4.72
CA ILE A 83 2.38 7.96 4.31
C ILE A 83 3.19 9.24 4.15
N LYS A 84 4.52 9.14 4.30
CA LYS A 84 5.45 10.25 4.04
C LYS A 84 6.45 9.84 2.99
N ASP A 85 6.77 10.77 2.10
CA ASP A 85 7.87 10.60 1.17
C ASP A 85 9.22 11.06 1.77
N SER A 86 10.30 10.82 1.04
CA SER A 86 11.66 11.21 1.45
C SER A 86 11.87 12.73 1.53
N LYS A 87 10.96 13.54 1.01
CA LYS A 87 10.95 15.01 1.08
C LYS A 87 10.14 15.52 2.28
N GLY A 88 9.51 14.60 3.06
CA GLY A 88 8.68 14.93 4.22
C GLY A 88 7.22 15.27 3.89
N ASN A 89 6.81 15.18 2.62
CA ASN A 89 5.40 15.41 2.27
C ASN A 89 4.52 14.28 2.78
N GLU A 90 3.35 14.65 3.30
CA GLU A 90 2.36 13.70 3.82
C GLU A 90 1.22 13.48 2.83
N TYR A 91 0.83 12.21 2.68
CA TYR A 91 -0.30 11.81 1.85
C TYR A 91 -1.23 10.95 2.70
N ARG A 92 -2.46 11.43 2.87
CA ARG A 92 -3.49 10.76 3.67
C ARG A 92 -4.41 9.94 2.75
N SER A 93 -4.77 8.74 3.18
CA SER A 93 -5.75 7.91 2.47
C SER A 93 -7.14 8.59 2.48
N GLY A 94 -7.86 8.61 3.58
CA GLY A 94 -9.17 9.23 3.70
C GLY A 94 -10.17 8.77 2.63
N LEU A 95 -11.22 9.55 2.38
CA LEU A 95 -12.26 9.25 1.38
C LEU A 95 -11.72 9.14 -0.05
N LYS A 96 -10.73 9.96 -0.40
CA LYS A 96 -10.10 9.87 -1.73
C LYS A 96 -9.38 8.53 -1.89
N GLY A 97 -8.70 8.07 -0.85
CA GLY A 97 -8.02 6.79 -0.85
C GLY A 97 -8.99 5.62 -1.00
N GLU A 98 -10.18 5.71 -0.44
CA GLU A 98 -11.23 4.71 -0.67
C GLU A 98 -11.66 4.62 -2.13
N GLY A 99 -11.86 5.77 -2.79
CA GLY A 99 -12.18 5.82 -4.22
C GLY A 99 -11.09 5.15 -5.06
N ILE A 100 -9.81 5.37 -4.73
CA ILE A 100 -8.67 4.72 -5.38
C ILE A 100 -8.72 3.20 -5.18
N VAL A 101 -8.96 2.74 -3.96
CA VAL A 101 -9.04 1.31 -3.64
C VAL A 101 -10.24 0.66 -4.33
N SER A 102 -11.40 1.29 -4.31
CA SER A 102 -12.61 0.81 -5.00
C SER A 102 -12.36 0.62 -6.49
N THR A 103 -11.71 1.59 -7.15
CA THR A 103 -11.34 1.50 -8.56
C THR A 103 -10.34 0.37 -8.80
N TYR A 104 -9.34 0.22 -7.95
CA TYR A 104 -8.36 -0.87 -8.03
C TYR A 104 -9.04 -2.24 -7.93
N LEU A 105 -9.89 -2.45 -6.91
CA LEU A 105 -10.57 -3.73 -6.70
C LEU A 105 -11.53 -4.08 -7.84
N THR A 106 -12.17 -3.08 -8.45
CA THR A 106 -13.05 -3.29 -9.61
C THR A 106 -12.26 -3.80 -10.83
N LYS A 107 -11.03 -3.31 -11.03
CA LYS A 107 -10.19 -3.68 -12.18
C LYS A 107 -9.40 -4.97 -11.97
N GLU A 108 -8.84 -5.16 -10.78
CA GLU A 108 -7.93 -6.28 -10.45
C GLU A 108 -8.64 -7.44 -9.74
N GLY A 109 -9.95 -7.28 -9.48
CA GLY A 109 -10.75 -8.26 -8.75
C GLY A 109 -10.65 -8.13 -7.23
N SER A 110 -11.76 -8.37 -6.55
CA SER A 110 -11.86 -8.31 -5.08
C SER A 110 -11.39 -9.58 -4.38
N GLU A 111 -11.00 -10.59 -5.12
CA GLU A 111 -10.65 -11.94 -4.62
C GLU A 111 -9.48 -11.94 -3.62
N GLN A 112 -8.64 -10.90 -3.65
CA GLN A 112 -7.49 -10.77 -2.76
C GLN A 112 -7.84 -10.15 -1.42
N GLN A 113 -9.05 -9.66 -1.24
CA GLN A 113 -9.49 -9.01 -0.01
C GLN A 113 -10.20 -10.01 0.92
N ASP A 114 -9.73 -10.12 2.15
CA ASP A 114 -10.40 -10.91 3.18
C ASP A 114 -11.80 -10.31 3.46
N SER A 115 -12.84 -11.12 3.41
CA SER A 115 -14.22 -10.71 3.68
C SER A 115 -14.41 -10.04 5.05
N LYS A 116 -13.59 -10.40 6.05
CA LYS A 116 -13.59 -9.79 7.38
C LYS A 116 -13.10 -8.34 7.38
N ALA A 117 -12.41 -7.91 6.33
CA ALA A 117 -11.94 -6.54 6.16
C ALA A 117 -12.93 -5.67 5.38
N HIS A 118 -14.00 -6.26 4.86
CA HIS A 118 -15.02 -5.53 4.13
C HIS A 118 -15.65 -4.46 5.06
N ASN A 119 -15.77 -3.22 4.55
CA ASN A 119 -16.32 -2.06 5.26
C ASN A 119 -15.55 -1.52 6.48
N LEU A 120 -14.36 -2.00 6.82
CA LEU A 120 -13.58 -1.45 7.93
C LEU A 120 -13.25 0.05 7.80
N CYS A 121 -13.38 0.63 6.61
CA CYS A 121 -13.14 2.05 6.36
C CYS A 121 -14.11 2.98 7.09
N PHE A 122 -15.35 2.58 7.27
CA PHE A 122 -16.44 3.49 7.62
C PHE A 122 -16.83 3.53 9.09
N SER A 123 -16.43 2.65 9.92
CA SER A 123 -16.82 2.65 11.33
C SER A 123 -17.18 1.29 11.87
N ASP A 124 -17.11 0.28 11.04
CA ASP A 124 -17.47 -1.04 11.48
C ASP A 124 -16.59 -1.49 12.63
N SER A 125 -17.24 -2.19 13.52
CA SER A 125 -16.60 -2.74 14.69
C SER A 125 -15.81 -3.98 14.28
N PHE A 126 -14.48 -3.92 14.41
CA PHE A 126 -13.62 -5.06 14.17
C PHE A 126 -13.55 -5.94 15.42
N PRO A 127 -14.05 -7.19 15.38
CA PRO A 127 -14.17 -8.01 16.57
C PRO A 127 -12.85 -8.25 17.29
N ALA A 128 -12.91 -8.50 18.61
CA ALA A 128 -11.75 -8.84 19.42
C ALA A 128 -10.97 -10.02 18.84
N LYS A 129 -9.62 -9.95 18.91
CA LYS A 129 -8.72 -11.03 18.46
C LYS A 129 -8.88 -11.44 17.00
N THR A 130 -9.51 -10.59 16.18
CA THR A 130 -9.69 -10.83 14.75
C THR A 130 -8.54 -10.26 13.96
N LYS A 131 -8.20 -10.93 12.84
CA LYS A 131 -7.18 -10.53 11.89
C LYS A 131 -7.73 -10.61 10.47
N ALA A 132 -7.43 -9.62 9.64
CA ALA A 132 -7.83 -9.59 8.25
C ALA A 132 -6.75 -8.95 7.36
N ARG A 133 -6.60 -9.43 6.12
CA ARG A 133 -5.78 -8.79 5.09
C ARG A 133 -6.65 -7.95 4.19
N SER A 134 -6.18 -6.77 3.80
CA SER A 134 -7.01 -5.81 3.10
C SER A 134 -6.22 -4.81 2.28
N PHE A 135 -6.89 -4.20 1.30
CA PHE A 135 -6.43 -3.08 0.48
C PHE A 135 -7.18 -1.78 0.84
N LEU A 136 -7.42 -1.51 2.11
CA LEU A 136 -8.27 -0.40 2.56
C LEU A 136 -7.70 1.00 2.35
N CYS A 137 -6.43 1.13 1.94
CA CYS A 137 -5.76 2.42 1.91
C CYS A 137 -5.18 2.70 0.52
N GLY A 138 -5.66 3.78 -0.09
CA GLY A 138 -5.15 4.30 -1.35
C GLY A 138 -4.57 5.71 -1.19
N PHE A 139 -3.58 6.06 -2.01
CA PHE A 139 -2.90 7.34 -1.95
C PHE A 139 -2.64 7.88 -3.35
N GLU A 140 -2.85 9.18 -3.57
CA GLU A 140 -2.36 9.87 -4.76
C GLU A 140 -1.06 10.59 -4.44
N VAL A 141 0.01 10.21 -5.09
CA VAL A 141 1.35 10.73 -4.85
C VAL A 141 2.02 11.20 -6.16
N PRO A 142 3.04 12.08 -6.12
CA PRO A 142 3.88 12.33 -7.28
C PRO A 142 4.52 11.05 -7.83
N LYS A 143 4.76 10.96 -9.14
CA LYS A 143 5.38 9.78 -9.77
C LYS A 143 6.76 9.45 -9.18
N ASP A 144 7.53 10.49 -8.82
CA ASP A 144 8.88 10.38 -8.24
C ASP A 144 8.89 10.18 -6.72
N ALA A 145 7.72 10.17 -6.05
CA ALA A 145 7.66 10.03 -4.60
C ALA A 145 8.24 8.67 -4.14
N LYS A 146 9.22 8.75 -3.25
CA LYS A 146 9.80 7.60 -2.54
C LYS A 146 9.23 7.55 -1.14
N ILE A 147 8.37 6.57 -0.87
CA ILE A 147 7.72 6.45 0.43
C ILE A 147 8.70 5.85 1.44
N VAL A 148 8.90 6.55 2.55
CA VAL A 148 9.84 6.19 3.62
C VAL A 148 9.18 5.98 4.97
N SER A 149 7.92 6.39 5.12
CA SER A 149 7.21 6.24 6.39
C SER A 149 5.73 5.93 6.19
N PHE A 150 5.20 5.10 7.07
CA PHE A 150 3.81 4.68 7.16
C PHE A 150 3.31 4.95 8.57
N GLY A 151 2.11 5.50 8.76
CA GLY A 151 1.68 5.92 10.07
C GLY A 151 0.18 6.09 10.27
N LEU A 152 -0.20 6.21 11.54
CA LEU A 152 -1.51 6.62 12.03
C LEU A 152 -1.40 8.06 12.55
N LYS A 153 -1.67 9.04 11.71
CA LYS A 153 -1.43 10.45 12.02
C LYS A 153 -2.16 10.90 13.29
N LYS A 154 -3.40 10.50 13.48
CA LYS A 154 -4.19 10.87 14.67
C LYS A 154 -3.62 10.31 15.99
N LYS A 155 -2.94 9.18 15.93
CA LYS A 155 -2.32 8.54 17.10
C LYS A 155 -0.83 8.89 17.24
N ASN A 156 -0.31 9.75 16.36
CA ASN A 156 1.11 10.09 16.27
C ASN A 156 2.03 8.84 16.22
N LEU A 157 1.58 7.79 15.56
CA LEU A 157 2.28 6.51 15.47
C LEU A 157 2.86 6.35 14.07
N TRP A 158 4.17 6.21 13.97
CA TRP A 158 4.90 6.15 12.69
C TRP A 158 5.90 5.01 12.69
N SER A 159 6.09 4.39 11.53
CA SER A 159 7.10 3.36 11.27
C SER A 159 7.79 3.61 9.94
N THR A 160 9.08 3.26 9.87
CA THR A 160 9.86 3.32 8.64
C THR A 160 9.42 2.22 7.67
N VAL A 161 9.34 2.55 6.40
CA VAL A 161 9.16 1.60 5.30
C VAL A 161 10.54 1.12 4.86
N LYS A 162 10.76 -0.19 4.85
CA LYS A 162 12.02 -0.86 4.49
C LYS A 162 12.11 -1.09 3.00
#